data_4061a433a804bf696ad7b762789845a1
#
_entry.id   4061a433a804bf696ad7b762789845a1
#
_cell.length_a   1.000
_cell.length_b   1.000
_cell.length_c   1.000
_cell.angle_alpha   90.00
_cell.angle_beta   90.00
_cell.angle_gamma   90.00
#
_symmetry.space_group_name_H-M   'P 1'
#
loop_
_entity.id
_entity.type
_entity.pdbx_description
1 polymer ?
#
loop_
_entity_poly.entity_id
_entity_poly.type
_entity_poly.pdbx_seq_one_letter_code
_entity_poly.pdbx_strand_id
1 'polypeptide(L)'
;MISTELLLLININKLQSVIARKFDSLSVHGLGFNDFVILYVLYSSSESRMRRIDLAEKIGLTASGVTRLLNPLEKIGLVSRESNERDARVSYVVITPNGKKIFEEAKLSAENITKEILSSKKNKSLRMVNELLFDLGGNIQ
;
A
#
# COMPACT_ATOMS: atom_id res chain seq x y z
N MET A 1 -30.00 16.46 -6.90
CA MET A 1 -28.99 16.65 -5.84
C MET A 1 -28.58 15.28 -5.28
N ILE A 2 -27.32 15.04 -5.11
CA ILE A 2 -26.83 13.75 -4.57
C ILE A 2 -26.86 13.77 -3.04
N SER A 3 -26.92 12.57 -2.44
CA SER A 3 -26.89 12.43 -0.99
C SER A 3 -25.50 12.74 -0.42
N THR A 4 -25.46 13.04 0.87
CA THR A 4 -24.19 13.24 1.60
C THR A 4 -23.33 11.95 1.57
N GLU A 5 -24.00 10.80 1.67
CA GLU A 5 -23.34 9.50 1.64
C GLU A 5 -22.66 9.25 0.29
N LEU A 6 -23.36 9.52 -0.81
CA LEU A 6 -22.76 9.36 -2.14
C LEU A 6 -21.62 10.36 -2.35
N LEU A 7 -21.80 11.61 -1.91
CA LEU A 7 -20.76 12.63 -2.01
C LEU A 7 -19.48 12.21 -1.25
N LEU A 8 -19.65 11.60 -0.08
CA LEU A 8 -18.52 11.07 0.69
C LEU A 8 -17.69 10.09 -0.15
N LEU A 9 -18.34 9.13 -0.80
CA LEU A 9 -17.65 8.12 -1.60
C LEU A 9 -16.96 8.75 -2.83
N ILE A 10 -17.61 9.73 -3.45
CA ILE A 10 -17.01 10.47 -4.57
C ILE A 10 -15.75 11.22 -4.09
N ASN A 11 -15.82 11.84 -2.92
CA ASN A 11 -14.69 12.56 -2.35
C ASN A 11 -13.52 11.61 -1.99
N ILE A 12 -13.82 10.43 -1.45
CA ILE A 12 -12.79 9.41 -1.19
C ILE A 12 -12.11 8.99 -2.49
N ASN A 13 -12.89 8.81 -3.56
CA ASN A 13 -12.32 8.46 -4.85
C ASN A 13 -11.35 9.53 -5.37
N LYS A 14 -11.69 10.80 -5.24
CA LYS A 14 -10.78 11.89 -5.59
C LYS A 14 -9.55 11.89 -4.69
N LEU A 15 -9.74 11.66 -3.41
CA LEU A 15 -8.67 11.68 -2.41
C LEU A 15 -7.57 10.67 -2.72
N GLN A 16 -7.89 9.50 -3.27
CA GLN A 16 -6.90 8.52 -3.69
C GLN A 16 -5.87 9.13 -4.64
N SER A 17 -6.31 9.88 -5.65
CA SER A 17 -5.41 10.52 -6.60
C SER A 17 -4.60 11.66 -5.96
N VAL A 18 -5.23 12.41 -5.05
CA VAL A 18 -4.55 13.49 -4.32
C VAL A 18 -3.43 12.93 -3.45
N ILE A 19 -3.71 11.85 -2.72
CA ILE A 19 -2.71 11.19 -1.86
C ILE A 19 -1.54 10.70 -2.71
N ALA A 20 -1.80 10.00 -3.81
CA ALA A 20 -0.76 9.49 -4.69
C ALA A 20 0.19 10.62 -5.14
N ARG A 21 -0.35 11.78 -5.54
CA ARG A 21 0.47 12.92 -5.96
C ARG A 21 1.25 13.55 -4.82
N LYS A 22 0.68 13.59 -3.62
CA LYS A 22 1.40 14.14 -2.45
C LYS A 22 2.61 13.30 -2.06
N PHE A 23 2.62 12.02 -2.43
CA PHE A 23 3.75 11.12 -2.19
C PHE A 23 4.67 10.95 -3.41
N ASP A 24 4.57 11.81 -4.41
CA ASP A 24 5.43 11.74 -5.59
C ASP A 24 6.93 11.83 -5.25
N SER A 25 7.29 12.49 -4.15
CA SER A 25 8.68 12.57 -3.70
C SER A 25 9.28 11.22 -3.30
N LEU A 26 8.47 10.19 -3.10
CA LEU A 26 8.99 8.83 -2.92
C LEU A 26 9.71 8.30 -4.16
N SER A 27 9.60 8.98 -5.30
CA SER A 27 10.32 8.63 -6.52
C SER A 27 11.84 8.66 -6.34
N VAL A 28 12.38 9.40 -5.35
CA VAL A 28 13.81 9.35 -5.03
C VAL A 28 14.25 7.96 -4.56
N HIS A 29 13.32 7.15 -4.05
CA HIS A 29 13.55 5.76 -3.67
C HIS A 29 13.13 4.79 -4.78
N GLY A 30 12.69 5.29 -5.93
CA GLY A 30 12.20 4.47 -7.04
C GLY A 30 10.76 3.98 -6.84
N LEU A 31 9.99 4.58 -5.93
CA LEU A 31 8.67 4.10 -5.53
C LEU A 31 7.56 5.11 -5.82
N GLY A 32 6.41 4.60 -6.27
CA GLY A 32 5.15 5.29 -6.12
C GLY A 32 4.49 4.93 -4.79
N PHE A 33 3.40 5.59 -4.44
CA PHE A 33 2.73 5.33 -3.17
C PHE A 33 2.20 3.89 -3.08
N ASN A 34 1.62 3.36 -4.16
CA ASN A 34 1.13 1.98 -4.17
C ASN A 34 2.26 0.96 -4.00
N ASP A 35 3.44 1.25 -4.56
CA ASP A 35 4.63 0.42 -4.37
C ASP A 35 5.01 0.39 -2.89
N PHE A 36 5.00 1.55 -2.25
CA PHE A 36 5.27 1.68 -0.83
C PHE A 36 4.28 0.86 0.01
N VAL A 37 3.00 0.90 -0.32
CA VAL A 37 1.97 0.12 0.37
C VAL A 37 2.22 -1.38 0.23
N ILE A 38 2.59 -1.85 -0.96
CA ILE A 38 2.94 -3.26 -1.18
C ILE A 38 4.12 -3.66 -0.30
N LEU A 39 5.17 -2.87 -0.28
CA LEU A 39 6.35 -3.17 0.54
C LEU A 39 5.99 -3.17 2.03
N TYR A 40 5.15 -2.25 2.47
CA TYR A 40 4.66 -2.20 3.84
C TYR A 40 3.94 -3.50 4.24
N VAL A 41 3.01 -3.95 3.39
CA VAL A 41 2.25 -5.17 3.67
C VAL A 41 3.16 -6.40 3.74
N LEU A 42 4.09 -6.52 2.81
CA LEU A 42 5.05 -7.63 2.80
C LEU A 42 6.02 -7.56 3.98
N TYR A 43 6.54 -6.38 4.27
CA TYR A 43 7.43 -6.15 5.40
C TYR A 43 6.79 -6.55 6.73
N SER A 44 5.50 -6.28 6.87
CA SER A 44 4.74 -6.55 8.10
C SER A 44 4.19 -7.97 8.18
N SER A 45 4.26 -8.73 7.09
CA SER A 45 3.69 -10.08 7.04
C SER A 45 4.63 -11.11 7.67
N SER A 46 4.04 -12.25 8.07
CA SER A 46 4.80 -13.38 8.58
C SER A 46 5.77 -13.89 7.51
N GLU A 47 7.01 -14.12 7.91
CA GLU A 47 8.09 -14.58 7.01
C GLU A 47 8.38 -13.62 5.84
N SER A 48 7.92 -12.36 5.94
CA SER A 48 8.14 -11.32 4.91
C SER A 48 7.60 -11.71 3.53
N ARG A 49 6.56 -12.53 3.51
CA ARG A 49 5.95 -13.01 2.27
C ARG A 49 4.45 -13.18 2.39
N MET A 50 3.79 -13.23 1.25
CA MET A 50 2.35 -13.41 1.17
C MET A 50 2.01 -14.06 -0.18
N ARG A 51 0.96 -14.87 -0.23
CA ARG A 51 0.44 -15.31 -1.52
C ARG A 51 -0.02 -14.10 -2.32
N ARG A 52 0.22 -14.11 -3.63
CA ARG A 52 -0.16 -12.99 -4.49
C ARG A 52 -1.65 -12.67 -4.39
N ILE A 53 -2.52 -13.67 -4.31
CA ILE A 53 -3.96 -13.46 -4.21
C ILE A 53 -4.34 -12.80 -2.88
N ASP A 54 -3.67 -13.16 -1.79
CA ASP A 54 -3.92 -12.55 -0.48
C ASP A 54 -3.43 -11.11 -0.43
N LEU A 55 -2.30 -10.83 -1.08
CA LEU A 55 -1.80 -9.46 -1.21
C LEU A 55 -2.80 -8.58 -1.98
N ALA A 56 -3.31 -9.08 -3.10
CA ALA A 56 -4.30 -8.38 -3.90
C ALA A 56 -5.54 -8.02 -3.08
N GLU A 57 -6.08 -8.98 -2.36
CA GLU A 57 -7.23 -8.78 -1.49
C GLU A 57 -6.94 -7.75 -0.40
N LYS A 58 -5.78 -7.86 0.24
CA LYS A 58 -5.42 -6.98 1.36
C LYS A 58 -5.31 -5.52 0.95
N ILE A 59 -4.80 -5.24 -0.23
CA ILE A 59 -4.65 -3.86 -0.72
C ILE A 59 -5.81 -3.39 -1.61
N GLY A 60 -6.82 -4.24 -1.80
CA GLY A 60 -8.02 -3.87 -2.53
C GLY A 60 -7.86 -3.81 -4.04
N LEU A 61 -6.93 -4.57 -4.60
CA LEU A 61 -6.71 -4.63 -6.05
C LEU A 61 -7.11 -5.99 -6.61
N THR A 62 -7.25 -6.04 -7.94
CA THR A 62 -7.41 -7.31 -8.65
C THR A 62 -6.06 -8.03 -8.75
N ALA A 63 -6.09 -9.34 -9.03
CA ALA A 63 -4.87 -10.11 -9.24
C ALA A 63 -4.01 -9.53 -10.37
N SER A 64 -4.63 -9.09 -11.46
CA SER A 64 -3.90 -8.46 -12.57
C SER A 64 -3.35 -7.09 -12.21
N GLY A 65 -4.07 -6.31 -11.41
CA GLY A 65 -3.61 -5.02 -10.89
C GLY A 65 -2.37 -5.15 -10.01
N VAL A 66 -2.36 -6.15 -9.13
CA VAL A 66 -1.20 -6.47 -8.30
C VAL A 66 -0.01 -6.91 -9.15
N THR A 67 -0.23 -7.77 -10.14
CA THR A 67 0.84 -8.22 -11.04
C THR A 67 1.51 -7.05 -11.76
N ARG A 68 0.74 -6.05 -12.22
CA ARG A 68 1.30 -4.85 -12.84
C ARG A 68 2.22 -4.08 -11.92
N LEU A 69 1.89 -4.00 -10.64
CA LEU A 69 2.72 -3.30 -9.65
C LEU A 69 3.94 -4.12 -9.25
N LEU A 70 3.77 -5.45 -9.15
CA LEU A 70 4.86 -6.34 -8.74
C LEU A 70 5.95 -6.50 -9.79
N ASN A 71 5.59 -6.50 -11.08
CA ASN A 71 6.58 -6.71 -12.15
C ASN A 71 7.72 -5.69 -12.12
N PRO A 72 7.47 -4.37 -12.04
CA PRO A 72 8.56 -3.40 -11.90
C PRO A 72 9.38 -3.58 -10.62
N LEU A 73 8.73 -3.89 -9.50
CA LEU A 73 9.42 -4.10 -8.22
C LEU A 73 10.33 -5.33 -8.25
N GLU A 74 9.91 -6.38 -8.95
CA GLU A 74 10.73 -7.57 -9.16
C GLU A 74 11.95 -7.25 -10.03
N LYS A 75 11.77 -6.48 -11.10
CA LYS A 75 12.85 -6.08 -11.99
C LYS A 75 13.95 -5.29 -11.27
N ILE A 76 13.58 -4.44 -10.33
CA ILE A 76 14.56 -3.66 -9.57
C ILE A 76 15.02 -4.35 -8.29
N GLY A 77 14.57 -5.58 -8.06
CA GLY A 77 15.08 -6.43 -6.98
C GLY A 77 14.51 -6.15 -5.60
N LEU A 78 13.37 -5.50 -5.50
CA LEU A 78 12.74 -5.21 -4.20
C LEU A 78 11.82 -6.31 -3.72
N VAL A 79 11.27 -7.09 -4.64
CA VAL A 79 10.50 -8.29 -4.36
C VAL A 79 10.97 -9.44 -5.24
N SER A 80 10.69 -10.66 -4.83
CA SER A 80 10.94 -11.86 -5.62
C SER A 80 9.72 -12.77 -5.58
N ARG A 81 9.65 -13.70 -6.52
CA ARG A 81 8.63 -14.73 -6.56
C ARG A 81 9.17 -16.01 -5.96
N GLU A 82 8.28 -16.73 -5.27
CA GLU A 82 8.60 -18.01 -4.69
C GLU A 82 7.46 -18.97 -4.96
N SER A 83 7.76 -20.13 -5.53
CA SER A 83 6.78 -21.18 -5.77
C SER A 83 6.58 -22.02 -4.52
N ASN A 84 5.35 -22.53 -4.33
CA ASN A 84 5.10 -23.52 -3.31
C ASN A 84 5.58 -24.87 -3.80
N GLU A 85 6.42 -25.56 -3.02
CA GLU A 85 6.97 -26.87 -3.36
C GLU A 85 5.88 -27.95 -3.52
N ARG A 86 4.77 -27.80 -2.80
CA ARG A 86 3.69 -28.78 -2.80
C ARG A 86 2.63 -28.52 -3.86
N ASP A 87 2.48 -27.26 -4.29
CA ASP A 87 1.48 -26.86 -5.27
C ASP A 87 2.03 -25.73 -6.14
N ALA A 88 2.38 -26.07 -7.39
CA ALA A 88 2.95 -25.12 -8.35
C ALA A 88 1.97 -24.00 -8.74
N ARG A 89 0.68 -24.13 -8.42
CA ARG A 89 -0.33 -23.09 -8.69
C ARG A 89 -0.29 -21.97 -7.66
N VAL A 90 0.36 -22.22 -6.52
CA VAL A 90 0.48 -21.21 -5.45
C VAL A 90 1.77 -20.42 -5.65
N SER A 91 1.63 -19.12 -5.81
CA SER A 91 2.74 -18.18 -5.98
C SER A 91 2.80 -17.25 -4.78
N TYR A 92 3.98 -17.15 -4.18
CA TYR A 92 4.28 -16.21 -3.11
C TYR A 92 5.05 -15.03 -3.64
N VAL A 93 4.83 -13.88 -3.01
CA VAL A 93 5.64 -12.68 -3.18
C VAL A 93 6.42 -12.47 -1.89
N VAL A 94 7.72 -12.28 -2.03
CA VAL A 94 8.64 -12.11 -0.91
C VAL A 94 9.32 -10.75 -1.03
N ILE A 95 9.35 -9.97 0.04
CA ILE A 95 10.18 -8.76 0.06
C ILE A 95 11.65 -9.19 0.24
N THR A 96 12.53 -8.69 -0.63
CA THR A 96 13.97 -9.01 -0.57
C THR A 96 14.66 -8.21 0.54
N PRO A 97 15.90 -8.58 0.95
CA PRO A 97 16.69 -7.75 1.86
C PRO A 97 16.85 -6.32 1.35
N ASN A 98 17.05 -6.14 0.03
CA ASN A 98 17.13 -4.81 -0.57
C ASN A 98 15.76 -4.08 -0.49
N GLY A 99 14.66 -4.80 -0.69
CA GLY A 99 13.32 -4.26 -0.53
C GLY A 99 13.05 -3.77 0.88
N LYS A 100 13.50 -4.51 1.89
CA LYS A 100 13.38 -4.09 3.29
C LYS A 100 14.16 -2.82 3.56
N LYS A 101 15.38 -2.72 3.05
CA LYS A 101 16.22 -1.53 3.19
C LYS A 101 15.56 -0.30 2.56
N ILE A 102 15.11 -0.43 1.32
CA ILE A 102 14.44 0.66 0.61
C ILE A 102 13.14 1.05 1.30
N PHE A 103 12.37 0.08 1.79
CA PHE A 103 11.17 0.36 2.56
C PHE A 103 11.47 1.20 3.80
N GLU A 104 12.50 0.83 4.58
CA GLU A 104 12.88 1.56 5.79
C GLU A 104 13.29 3.00 5.48
N GLU A 105 14.05 3.21 4.42
CA GLU A 105 14.44 4.56 3.96
C GLU A 105 13.21 5.35 3.49
N ALA A 106 12.36 4.75 2.67
CA ALA A 106 11.15 5.40 2.16
C ALA A 106 10.15 5.70 3.28
N LYS A 107 10.08 4.87 4.30
CA LYS A 107 9.21 5.08 5.46
C LYS A 107 9.53 6.40 6.16
N LEU A 108 10.79 6.74 6.32
CA LEU A 108 11.18 8.02 6.93
C LEU A 108 10.67 9.20 6.10
N SER A 109 10.80 9.12 4.78
CA SER A 109 10.27 10.14 3.88
C SER A 109 8.75 10.23 3.94
N ALA A 110 8.08 9.07 3.92
CA ALA A 110 6.62 8.99 3.99
C ALA A 110 6.07 9.57 5.29
N GLU A 111 6.71 9.28 6.43
CA GLU A 111 6.32 9.85 7.72
C GLU A 111 6.45 11.37 7.73
N ASN A 112 7.50 11.92 7.13
CA ASN A 112 7.68 13.37 7.02
C ASN A 112 6.61 14.02 6.15
N ILE A 113 6.27 13.39 5.02
CA ILE A 113 5.19 13.87 4.14
C ILE A 113 3.87 13.87 4.91
N THR A 114 3.60 12.80 5.65
CA THR A 114 2.38 12.68 6.46
C THR A 114 2.25 13.79 7.49
N LYS A 115 3.35 14.15 8.14
CA LYS A 115 3.37 15.26 9.11
C LYS A 115 3.00 16.59 8.45
N GLU A 116 3.50 16.84 7.26
CA GLU A 116 3.17 18.06 6.51
C GLU A 116 1.68 18.10 6.13
N ILE A 117 1.12 16.97 5.69
CA ILE A 117 -0.27 16.89 5.24
C ILE A 117 -1.24 17.02 6.41
N LEU A 118 -0.95 16.39 7.54
CA LEU A 118 -1.89 16.20 8.65
C LEU A 118 -1.48 16.91 9.95
N SER A 119 -0.44 17.75 9.93
CA SER A 119 0.09 18.42 11.13
C SER A 119 -0.93 19.25 11.89
N SER A 120 -1.91 19.83 11.18
CA SER A 120 -2.95 20.67 11.80
C SER A 120 -4.15 19.87 12.31
N LYS A 121 -4.16 18.55 12.14
CA LYS A 121 -5.30 17.71 12.48
C LYS A 121 -5.13 17.09 13.86
N LYS A 122 -6.22 17.06 14.63
CA LYS A 122 -6.25 16.46 15.97
C LYS A 122 -6.31 14.95 15.86
N ASN A 123 -5.63 14.24 16.79
CA ASN A 123 -5.66 12.79 16.86
C ASN A 123 -7.06 12.19 16.95
N LYS A 124 -7.99 12.89 17.61
CA LYS A 124 -9.39 12.46 17.71
C LYS A 124 -10.03 12.39 16.32
N SER A 125 -9.84 13.41 15.49
CA SER A 125 -10.39 13.44 14.12
C SER A 125 -9.79 12.33 13.27
N LEU A 126 -8.49 12.09 13.37
CA LEU A 126 -7.80 11.03 12.62
C LEU A 126 -8.35 9.65 12.99
N ARG A 127 -8.57 9.40 14.30
CA ARG A 127 -9.13 8.13 14.75
C ARG A 127 -10.57 7.92 14.25
N MET A 128 -11.39 8.96 14.30
CA MET A 128 -12.77 8.88 13.80
C MET A 128 -12.81 8.54 12.32
N VAL A 129 -11.97 9.18 11.51
CA VAL A 129 -11.88 8.88 10.07
C VAL A 129 -11.38 7.45 9.84
N ASN A 130 -10.35 7.02 10.56
CA ASN A 130 -9.84 5.65 10.44
C ASN A 130 -10.88 4.60 10.82
N GLU A 131 -11.70 4.85 11.84
CA GLU A 131 -12.81 3.96 12.21
C GLU A 131 -13.83 3.84 11.06
N LEU A 132 -14.17 4.97 10.43
CA LEU A 132 -15.07 4.96 9.28
C LEU A 132 -14.47 4.17 8.11
N LEU A 133 -13.19 4.40 7.80
CA LEU A 133 -12.50 3.66 6.74
C LEU A 133 -12.47 2.16 7.04
N PHE A 134 -12.24 1.79 8.30
CA PHE A 134 -12.26 0.40 8.73
C PHE A 134 -13.63 -0.23 8.48
N ASP A 135 -14.72 0.45 8.86
CA ASP A 135 -16.08 -0.03 8.68
C ASP A 135 -16.43 -0.21 7.21
N LEU A 136 -15.83 0.60 6.33
CA LEU A 136 -16.03 0.52 4.88
C LEU A 136 -15.12 -0.51 4.21
N GLY A 137 -14.24 -1.17 4.96
CA GLY A 137 -13.29 -2.14 4.42
C GLY A 137 -11.97 -1.54 3.97
N GLY A 138 -11.72 -0.27 4.26
CA GLY A 138 -10.49 0.43 3.88
C GLY A 138 -9.34 0.31 4.87
N ASN A 139 -9.24 -0.83 5.56
CA ASN A 139 -8.17 -1.09 6.51
C ASN A 139 -7.17 -2.10 5.93
N ILE A 140 -5.89 -1.82 6.12
CA ILE A 140 -4.81 -2.71 5.65
C ILE A 140 -4.24 -3.55 6.80
N GLN A 141 -4.53 -3.20 8.02
CA GLN A 141 -4.07 -3.94 9.20
C GLN A 141 -4.76 -5.27 9.40
#